data_7afd20ffc9022b2949bdca222ddd17a7
#
_entry.id   7afd20ffc9022b2949bdca222ddd17a7
#
_cell.length_a   1.000
_cell.length_b   1.000
_cell.length_c   1.000
_cell.angle_alpha   90.00
_cell.angle_beta   90.00
_cell.angle_gamma   90.00
#
_symmetry.space_group_name_H-M   'P 1'
#
loop_
_entity.id
_entity.type
_entity.pdbx_description
1 polymer ?
#
loop_
_entity_poly.entity_id
_entity_poly.type
_entity_poly.pdbx_seq_one_letter_code
_entity_poly.pdbx_strand_id
1 'polypeptide(L)'
;MNMGDYVFKLPDIGEGVVEGEIVTWHVKVGDAVAEDDSIVDVMTDKATVTIPSPTNGVVKELSGDVGDMIAVGTALIIFSNDGVADVPVEEEKEDVETSEPEIKEETTKLAQEKVEEKVEEKTPAPVNSIPEKTEVVSEKKISGGRVLASPAVRRRAREADLDLTSVSGSGPAGRIRHADLDAFIAAGGAVSGAPPQSYSTKRTDTNEIKVVGLRRKIAEQMVKSKFSIPHFSYFEEVDVTELEKLRKHLNSTKDDSQPKLTYLPFIMMALAKIMPNHLECNAHYDEERNIVTQYSAVHLGIATQTDRGLFVPVVKHVEAMDIWQSASEMQRVSGSARNGTASLDDLTGSTFTITSLGRDGGLGATPIINHPEVSILGVHKAREMPVVQDGKIEVRRIMNLSSSFDHRIVDGANGAALIQSLKKMLEHPALIFM
;
A
#
# COMPACT_ATOMS: atom_id res chain seq x y z
N MET A 1 12.48 50.59 -26.20
CA MET A 1 13.10 49.96 -25.04
C MET A 1 12.54 48.56 -25.04
N ASN A 2 13.34 47.53 -25.30
CA ASN A 2 12.86 46.17 -25.23
C ASN A 2 12.49 45.89 -23.79
N MET A 3 11.22 45.60 -23.53
CA MET A 3 10.77 45.07 -22.27
C MET A 3 11.35 43.66 -22.13
N GLY A 4 12.27 43.54 -21.19
CA GLY A 4 13.15 42.38 -21.09
C GLY A 4 12.44 41.19 -20.45
N ASP A 5 12.84 40.02 -20.91
CA ASP A 5 12.50 38.75 -20.26
C ASP A 5 12.93 38.80 -18.77
N TYR A 6 12.05 38.35 -17.90
CA TYR A 6 12.31 38.21 -16.46
C TYR A 6 12.88 36.82 -16.18
N VAL A 7 14.12 36.77 -15.71
CA VAL A 7 14.77 35.49 -15.35
C VAL A 7 14.59 35.23 -13.89
N PHE A 8 13.74 34.29 -13.53
CA PHE A 8 13.55 33.83 -12.16
C PHE A 8 14.61 32.76 -11.84
N LYS A 9 15.33 32.96 -10.76
CA LYS A 9 16.38 32.06 -10.28
C LYS A 9 15.86 31.26 -9.09
N LEU A 10 16.39 30.03 -8.92
CA LEU A 10 16.10 29.20 -7.76
C LEU A 10 16.45 29.98 -6.48
N PRO A 11 15.45 30.36 -5.65
CA PRO A 11 15.71 31.07 -4.40
C PRO A 11 16.41 30.15 -3.38
N ASP A 12 16.90 30.72 -2.30
CA ASP A 12 17.36 29.97 -1.14
C ASP A 12 16.14 29.32 -0.45
N ILE A 13 16.08 28.00 -0.47
CA ILE A 13 14.95 27.21 0.02
C ILE A 13 15.22 26.58 1.38
N GLY A 14 16.25 27.01 2.10
CA GLY A 14 16.55 26.58 3.47
C GLY A 14 18.02 26.66 3.84
N GLU A 15 18.31 26.82 5.12
CA GLU A 15 19.68 26.94 5.63
C GLU A 15 20.56 25.74 5.19
N GLY A 16 21.61 26.07 4.41
CA GLY A 16 22.63 25.12 3.98
C GLY A 16 22.26 24.32 2.72
N VAL A 17 21.17 24.64 2.02
CA VAL A 17 20.78 23.99 0.76
C VAL A 17 21.57 24.64 -0.39
N VAL A 18 22.41 23.85 -1.07
CA VAL A 18 23.23 24.31 -2.20
C VAL A 18 22.57 24.00 -3.54
N GLU A 19 21.76 22.92 -3.60
CA GLU A 19 21.11 22.44 -4.82
C GLU A 19 19.77 21.76 -4.49
N GLY A 20 18.85 21.74 -5.45
CA GLY A 20 17.57 21.06 -5.36
C GLY A 20 17.24 20.27 -6.62
N GLU A 21 16.48 19.17 -6.48
CA GLU A 21 16.01 18.36 -7.57
C GLU A 21 14.62 18.82 -8.02
N ILE A 22 14.41 19.04 -9.30
CA ILE A 22 13.08 19.29 -9.86
C ILE A 22 12.26 18.00 -9.79
N VAL A 23 11.19 18.03 -9.01
CA VAL A 23 10.28 16.87 -8.85
C VAL A 23 9.13 16.96 -9.83
N THR A 24 8.49 18.12 -9.93
CA THR A 24 7.31 18.33 -10.78
C THR A 24 7.23 19.78 -11.25
N TRP A 25 7.02 19.97 -12.54
CA TRP A 25 6.60 21.25 -13.10
C TRP A 25 5.08 21.34 -13.08
N HIS A 26 4.53 22.41 -12.51
CA HIS A 26 3.09 22.71 -12.52
C HIS A 26 2.68 23.53 -13.74
N VAL A 27 3.67 24.07 -14.48
CA VAL A 27 3.48 24.93 -15.66
C VAL A 27 4.23 24.38 -16.85
N LYS A 28 3.84 24.76 -18.04
CA LYS A 28 4.47 24.43 -19.32
C LYS A 28 4.90 25.70 -20.05
N VAL A 29 5.81 25.57 -20.99
CA VAL A 29 6.19 26.67 -21.90
C VAL A 29 4.94 27.14 -22.66
N GLY A 30 4.62 28.43 -22.56
CA GLY A 30 3.44 29.07 -23.13
C GLY A 30 2.27 29.26 -22.14
N ASP A 31 2.33 28.74 -20.93
CA ASP A 31 1.29 28.96 -19.94
C ASP A 31 1.39 30.37 -19.34
N ALA A 32 0.23 31.00 -19.12
CA ALA A 32 0.14 32.25 -18.38
C ALA A 32 0.05 31.92 -16.87
N VAL A 33 0.84 32.59 -16.07
CA VAL A 33 0.89 32.41 -14.61
C VAL A 33 0.68 33.75 -13.91
N ALA A 34 -0.02 33.72 -12.78
CA ALA A 34 -0.16 34.86 -11.88
C ALA A 34 0.91 34.81 -10.78
N GLU A 35 1.10 35.96 -10.13
CA GLU A 35 1.90 36.03 -8.91
C GLU A 35 1.33 35.08 -7.86
N ASP A 36 2.18 34.35 -7.14
CA ASP A 36 1.87 33.30 -6.16
C ASP A 36 1.31 31.96 -6.74
N ASP A 37 1.13 31.82 -8.04
CA ASP A 37 0.80 30.53 -8.64
C ASP A 37 1.97 29.53 -8.45
N SER A 38 1.65 28.28 -8.08
CA SER A 38 2.66 27.22 -7.95
C SER A 38 3.27 26.89 -9.30
N ILE A 39 4.59 27.04 -9.46
CA ILE A 39 5.31 26.79 -10.73
C ILE A 39 6.09 25.49 -10.74
N VAL A 40 6.73 25.14 -9.65
CA VAL A 40 7.59 23.94 -9.56
C VAL A 40 7.71 23.43 -8.15
N ASP A 41 7.77 22.10 -8.00
CA ASP A 41 8.17 21.43 -6.76
C ASP A 41 9.65 21.07 -6.83
N VAL A 42 10.43 21.58 -5.89
CA VAL A 42 11.87 21.29 -5.77
C VAL A 42 12.10 20.51 -4.48
N MET A 43 12.82 19.41 -4.60
CA MET A 43 13.20 18.56 -3.47
C MET A 43 14.62 18.83 -3.05
N THR A 44 14.79 19.10 -1.77
CA THR A 44 16.10 19.22 -1.10
C THR A 44 16.42 17.91 -0.35
N ASP A 45 17.52 17.87 0.35
CA ASP A 45 17.87 16.76 1.26
C ASP A 45 16.90 16.63 2.45
N LYS A 46 16.16 17.71 2.79
CA LYS A 46 15.30 17.79 3.97
C LYS A 46 13.81 17.78 3.67
N ALA A 47 13.37 18.40 2.58
CA ALA A 47 11.94 18.53 2.26
C ALA A 47 11.69 18.81 0.77
N THR A 48 10.46 18.61 0.33
CA THR A 48 9.97 19.13 -0.96
C THR A 48 9.30 20.47 -0.72
N VAL A 49 9.73 21.48 -1.47
CA VAL A 49 9.22 22.86 -1.38
C VAL A 49 8.59 23.23 -2.70
N THR A 50 7.33 23.67 -2.66
CA THR A 50 6.67 24.25 -3.83
C THR A 50 7.09 25.71 -3.95
N ILE A 51 7.62 26.10 -5.11
CA ILE A 51 8.07 27.46 -5.41
C ILE A 51 6.97 28.18 -6.18
N PRO A 52 6.46 29.30 -5.65
CA PRO A 52 5.47 30.11 -6.33
C PRO A 52 6.11 31.05 -7.37
N SER A 53 5.28 31.55 -8.29
CA SER A 53 5.69 32.57 -9.26
C SER A 53 5.91 33.94 -8.57
N PRO A 54 7.03 34.61 -8.81
CA PRO A 54 7.28 35.94 -8.26
C PRO A 54 6.63 37.07 -9.07
N THR A 55 5.96 36.76 -10.18
CA THR A 55 5.42 37.78 -11.09
C THR A 55 4.33 37.21 -11.99
N ASN A 56 3.47 38.07 -12.51
CA ASN A 56 2.57 37.74 -13.59
C ASN A 56 3.32 37.70 -14.92
N GLY A 57 3.08 36.69 -15.75
CA GLY A 57 3.73 36.59 -17.06
C GLY A 57 3.41 35.29 -17.80
N VAL A 58 3.99 35.14 -18.99
CA VAL A 58 3.88 33.90 -19.78
C VAL A 58 5.21 33.18 -19.70
N VAL A 59 5.18 31.88 -19.42
CA VAL A 59 6.37 31.03 -19.36
C VAL A 59 7.00 30.90 -20.73
N LYS A 60 8.20 31.41 -20.91
CA LYS A 60 8.95 31.37 -22.16
C LYS A 60 9.86 30.16 -22.25
N GLU A 61 10.54 29.84 -21.15
CA GLU A 61 11.50 28.75 -21.11
C GLU A 61 11.59 28.19 -19.69
N LEU A 62 11.75 26.87 -19.58
CA LEU A 62 11.99 26.13 -18.35
C LEU A 62 13.45 25.63 -18.37
N SER A 63 14.18 25.90 -17.29
CA SER A 63 15.59 25.48 -17.18
C SER A 63 15.69 24.15 -16.45
N GLY A 64 15.71 23.05 -17.18
CA GLY A 64 15.87 21.69 -16.67
C GLY A 64 14.60 20.85 -16.76
N ASP A 65 14.80 19.55 -16.86
CA ASP A 65 13.78 18.51 -16.88
C ASP A 65 13.51 17.99 -15.47
N VAL A 66 12.35 17.34 -15.31
CA VAL A 66 12.02 16.61 -14.08
C VAL A 66 13.12 15.58 -13.78
N GLY A 67 13.72 15.67 -12.58
CA GLY A 67 14.83 14.84 -12.11
C GLY A 67 16.20 15.52 -12.22
N ASP A 68 16.30 16.72 -12.77
CA ASP A 68 17.56 17.45 -12.85
C ASP A 68 17.87 18.17 -11.53
N MET A 69 19.17 18.25 -11.20
CA MET A 69 19.66 18.98 -10.03
C MET A 69 19.97 20.42 -10.45
N ILE A 70 19.40 21.38 -9.77
CA ILE A 70 19.62 22.81 -10.01
C ILE A 70 20.24 23.45 -8.77
N ALA A 71 21.38 24.15 -8.96
CA ALA A 71 22.02 24.88 -7.88
C ALA A 71 21.22 26.16 -7.53
N VAL A 72 21.18 26.50 -6.24
CA VAL A 72 20.59 27.76 -5.75
C VAL A 72 21.23 28.96 -6.47
N GLY A 73 20.41 29.89 -6.94
CA GLY A 73 20.83 31.08 -7.71
C GLY A 73 20.96 30.86 -9.23
N THR A 74 20.80 29.63 -9.74
CA THR A 74 20.76 29.35 -11.19
C THR A 74 19.39 29.73 -11.76
N ALA A 75 19.33 30.10 -13.04
CA ALA A 75 18.09 30.38 -13.74
C ALA A 75 17.15 29.13 -13.69
N LEU A 76 15.93 29.31 -13.26
CA LEU A 76 14.91 28.27 -13.12
C LEU A 76 13.84 28.39 -14.21
N ILE A 77 13.36 29.61 -14.44
CA ILE A 77 12.32 29.92 -15.41
C ILE A 77 12.53 31.31 -16.02
N ILE A 78 12.15 31.45 -17.29
CA ILE A 78 12.16 32.73 -17.97
C ILE A 78 10.73 33.11 -18.34
N PHE A 79 10.26 34.25 -17.84
CA PHE A 79 8.96 34.83 -18.15
C PHE A 79 9.07 35.92 -19.20
N SER A 80 8.10 35.95 -20.12
CA SER A 80 7.91 37.06 -21.08
C SER A 80 6.84 37.99 -20.53
N ASN A 81 7.10 39.28 -20.53
CA ASN A 81 6.14 40.32 -20.19
C ASN A 81 5.27 40.77 -21.38
N ASP A 82 5.41 40.13 -22.58
CA ASP A 82 4.68 40.48 -23.78
C ASP A 82 3.31 39.77 -23.83
N GLY A 83 2.41 39.97 -22.88
CA GLY A 83 1.10 39.28 -22.94
C GLY A 83 0.07 39.65 -21.92
N VAL A 84 0.28 40.64 -21.11
CA VAL A 84 -0.76 41.08 -20.15
C VAL A 84 -1.63 42.14 -20.82
N ALA A 85 -2.74 41.72 -21.44
CA ALA A 85 -3.87 42.63 -21.70
C ALA A 85 -4.51 42.96 -20.35
N ASP A 86 -4.58 44.27 -20.08
CA ASP A 86 -5.26 44.87 -18.94
C ASP A 86 -6.62 44.22 -18.63
N VAL A 87 -6.76 43.61 -17.47
CA VAL A 87 -8.06 43.40 -16.85
C VAL A 87 -8.11 44.42 -15.71
N PRO A 88 -9.14 45.27 -15.63
CA PRO A 88 -9.22 46.36 -14.64
C PRO A 88 -9.36 45.78 -13.24
N VAL A 89 -8.47 46.14 -12.37
CA VAL A 89 -8.57 45.92 -10.91
C VAL A 89 -9.53 46.96 -10.37
N GLU A 90 -10.67 46.57 -9.86
CA GLU A 90 -11.49 47.35 -8.97
C GLU A 90 -10.76 47.37 -7.58
N GLU A 91 -10.30 48.57 -7.22
CA GLU A 91 -9.84 48.87 -5.86
C GLU A 91 -11.03 48.87 -4.92
N GLU A 92 -11.13 47.95 -4.00
CA GLU A 92 -11.83 48.17 -2.74
C GLU A 92 -10.81 48.26 -1.61
N LYS A 93 -10.72 49.49 -1.10
CA LYS A 93 -10.13 49.80 0.19
C LYS A 93 -11.11 49.44 1.27
N GLU A 94 -10.71 48.66 2.24
CA GLU A 94 -11.34 48.73 3.56
C GLU A 94 -10.38 48.44 4.70
N ASP A 95 -10.68 49.24 5.73
CA ASP A 95 -9.91 49.55 6.89
C ASP A 95 -9.76 48.38 7.89
N VAL A 96 -8.67 48.51 8.62
CA VAL A 96 -8.33 47.78 9.85
C VAL A 96 -9.32 48.11 10.98
N GLU A 97 -9.98 47.13 11.56
CA GLU A 97 -10.34 47.20 12.97
C GLU A 97 -10.39 45.83 13.66
N THR A 98 -9.70 45.79 14.79
CA THR A 98 -9.49 44.67 15.71
C THR A 98 -10.72 44.43 16.56
N SER A 99 -11.18 43.22 16.75
CA SER A 99 -11.67 42.73 18.07
C SER A 99 -12.03 41.23 18.05
N GLU A 100 -11.44 40.47 18.97
CA GLU A 100 -11.88 39.17 19.52
C GLU A 100 -13.01 39.37 20.53
N PRO A 101 -13.52 38.31 21.17
CA PRO A 101 -14.37 37.21 20.68
C PRO A 101 -15.74 37.19 21.44
N GLU A 102 -16.70 36.44 20.97
CA GLU A 102 -17.71 35.88 21.90
C GLU A 102 -18.45 34.66 21.31
N ILE A 103 -18.53 33.66 22.17
CA ILE A 103 -19.25 32.42 22.07
C ILE A 103 -20.76 32.65 22.13
N LYS A 104 -21.56 32.01 21.32
CA LYS A 104 -22.91 31.56 21.70
C LYS A 104 -23.37 30.33 20.92
N GLU A 105 -23.68 29.31 21.72
CA GLU A 105 -24.53 28.17 21.40
C GLU A 105 -25.92 28.61 20.92
N GLU A 106 -26.50 27.88 20.00
CA GLU A 106 -27.91 27.54 20.05
C GLU A 106 -28.27 26.30 19.25
N THR A 107 -28.82 25.36 19.97
CA THR A 107 -29.54 24.15 19.63
C THR A 107 -30.79 24.44 18.79
N THR A 108 -31.20 23.54 17.90
CA THR A 108 -32.50 22.86 17.93
C THR A 108 -32.78 21.93 16.73
N LYS A 109 -32.99 20.67 17.00
CA LYS A 109 -34.12 19.75 16.77
C LYS A 109 -34.48 19.26 15.35
N LEU A 110 -34.37 17.96 15.25
CA LEU A 110 -35.38 16.92 14.91
C LEU A 110 -36.10 17.00 13.55
N ALA A 111 -35.91 15.95 12.76
CA ALA A 111 -37.04 15.16 12.23
C ALA A 111 -36.57 13.73 11.94
N GLN A 112 -37.18 12.81 12.65
CA GLN A 112 -37.21 11.38 12.37
C GLN A 112 -38.20 11.12 11.24
N GLU A 113 -37.88 10.22 10.34
CA GLU A 113 -38.92 9.44 9.68
C GLU A 113 -38.46 7.98 9.52
N LYS A 114 -39.21 7.14 10.16
CA LYS A 114 -39.21 5.68 10.14
C LYS A 114 -39.87 5.22 8.84
N VAL A 115 -39.31 4.21 8.18
CA VAL A 115 -40.14 3.23 7.46
C VAL A 115 -39.56 1.83 7.75
N GLU A 116 -40.45 1.01 8.24
CA GLU A 116 -40.30 -0.39 8.62
C GLU A 116 -40.31 -1.35 7.41
N GLU A 117 -39.59 -2.44 7.58
CA GLU A 117 -39.96 -3.83 7.35
C GLU A 117 -40.22 -4.39 5.95
N LYS A 118 -39.39 -5.32 5.53
CA LYS A 118 -39.85 -6.70 5.30
C LYS A 118 -38.73 -7.72 5.21
N VAL A 119 -38.72 -8.61 6.16
CA VAL A 119 -37.99 -9.87 6.20
C VAL A 119 -38.65 -10.85 5.21
N GLU A 120 -37.85 -11.46 4.33
CA GLU A 120 -38.17 -12.76 3.75
C GLU A 120 -36.97 -13.69 3.81
N GLU A 121 -37.12 -14.64 4.70
CA GLU A 121 -36.30 -15.81 4.94
C GLU A 121 -36.43 -16.78 3.75
N LYS A 122 -35.32 -17.20 3.14
CA LYS A 122 -35.26 -18.48 2.45
C LYS A 122 -33.91 -19.16 2.67
N THR A 123 -34.01 -20.25 3.38
CA THR A 123 -33.02 -21.24 3.73
C THR A 123 -32.45 -22.00 2.52
N PRO A 124 -31.35 -22.74 2.70
CA PRO A 124 -30.36 -23.05 1.68
C PRO A 124 -30.55 -24.41 1.04
N ALA A 125 -30.00 -24.60 -0.14
CA ALA A 125 -29.80 -25.89 -0.76
C ALA A 125 -28.33 -26.08 -1.15
N PRO A 126 -27.86 -27.31 -1.28
CA PRO A 126 -26.55 -27.72 -0.80
C PRO A 126 -25.43 -27.69 -1.85
N VAL A 127 -24.26 -27.63 -1.29
CA VAL A 127 -22.95 -27.81 -1.90
C VAL A 127 -22.91 -29.09 -2.71
N ASN A 128 -22.43 -29.03 -3.94
CA ASN A 128 -21.46 -30.03 -4.44
C ASN A 128 -20.69 -29.57 -5.67
N SER A 129 -19.48 -29.85 -5.55
CA SER A 129 -18.45 -30.36 -6.48
C SER A 129 -17.45 -29.35 -7.05
N ILE A 130 -16.27 -29.62 -6.62
CA ILE A 130 -14.95 -29.25 -7.13
C ILE A 130 -14.89 -29.49 -8.66
N PRO A 131 -14.44 -28.56 -9.48
CA PRO A 131 -14.03 -28.88 -10.84
C PRO A 131 -12.57 -29.30 -10.85
N GLU A 132 -12.42 -30.53 -11.20
CA GLU A 132 -11.20 -31.21 -11.59
C GLU A 132 -10.57 -30.56 -12.83
N LYS A 133 -9.28 -30.49 -12.78
CA LYS A 133 -8.32 -30.06 -13.79
C LYS A 133 -8.67 -30.57 -15.19
N THR A 134 -8.98 -29.67 -16.10
CA THR A 134 -9.13 -30.06 -17.52
C THR A 134 -7.83 -29.75 -18.25
N GLU A 135 -7.16 -30.83 -18.64
CA GLU A 135 -6.04 -30.79 -19.56
C GLU A 135 -6.48 -30.27 -20.94
N VAL A 136 -5.62 -29.43 -21.49
CA VAL A 136 -5.71 -28.89 -22.85
C VAL A 136 -5.62 -30.05 -23.83
N VAL A 137 -6.74 -30.39 -24.45
CA VAL A 137 -6.74 -31.33 -25.59
C VAL A 137 -6.61 -30.51 -26.87
N SER A 138 -5.49 -30.71 -27.49
CA SER A 138 -5.08 -30.35 -28.84
C SER A 138 -6.17 -30.53 -29.89
N GLU A 139 -6.29 -29.55 -30.77
CA GLU A 139 -7.11 -29.59 -31.99
C GLU A 139 -6.83 -30.86 -32.81
N LYS A 140 -7.81 -31.74 -32.90
CA LYS A 140 -7.80 -32.84 -33.85
C LYS A 140 -8.72 -32.48 -35.00
N LYS A 141 -8.14 -32.16 -36.16
CA LYS A 141 -8.84 -32.09 -37.46
C LYS A 141 -9.69 -33.36 -37.62
N ILE A 142 -10.98 -33.17 -37.79
CA ILE A 142 -11.92 -34.25 -38.03
C ILE A 142 -11.74 -34.74 -39.47
N SER A 143 -11.00 -35.79 -39.67
CA SER A 143 -11.05 -36.63 -40.86
C SER A 143 -12.05 -37.75 -40.61
N GLY A 144 -13.15 -37.79 -41.35
CA GLY A 144 -13.97 -38.96 -41.62
C GLY A 144 -14.47 -39.81 -40.44
N GLY A 145 -14.78 -39.24 -39.28
CA GLY A 145 -15.25 -39.97 -38.11
C GLY A 145 -16.78 -40.13 -38.08
N ARG A 146 -17.25 -41.33 -37.73
CA ARG A 146 -18.68 -41.67 -37.59
C ARG A 146 -19.34 -40.74 -36.57
N VAL A 147 -20.27 -39.89 -37.03
CA VAL A 147 -21.02 -38.95 -36.19
C VAL A 147 -21.75 -39.69 -35.07
N LEU A 148 -21.51 -39.32 -33.81
CA LEU A 148 -22.17 -39.92 -32.65
C LEU A 148 -23.50 -39.19 -32.38
N ALA A 149 -24.62 -39.86 -32.72
CA ALA A 149 -25.96 -39.36 -32.44
C ALA A 149 -26.91 -40.53 -32.14
N SER A 150 -27.93 -40.26 -31.33
CA SER A 150 -28.95 -41.25 -31.00
C SER A 150 -29.85 -41.54 -32.25
N PRO A 151 -30.53 -42.69 -32.32
CA PRO A 151 -31.46 -42.96 -33.41
C PRO A 151 -32.55 -41.92 -33.59
N ALA A 152 -33.03 -41.31 -32.49
CA ALA A 152 -34.04 -40.26 -32.50
C ALA A 152 -33.50 -38.95 -33.12
N VAL A 153 -32.26 -38.56 -32.76
CA VAL A 153 -31.60 -37.39 -33.35
C VAL A 153 -31.35 -37.59 -34.85
N ARG A 154 -30.93 -38.79 -35.26
CA ARG A 154 -30.72 -39.13 -36.66
C ARG A 154 -32.00 -39.14 -37.50
N ARG A 155 -33.16 -39.55 -36.92
CA ARG A 155 -34.47 -39.49 -37.57
C ARG A 155 -34.89 -38.04 -37.78
N ARG A 156 -34.78 -37.23 -36.75
CA ARG A 156 -35.16 -35.81 -36.79
C ARG A 156 -34.27 -35.01 -37.74
N ALA A 157 -33.00 -35.28 -37.80
CA ALA A 157 -32.11 -34.64 -38.78
C ALA A 157 -32.50 -34.99 -40.24
N ARG A 158 -32.90 -36.26 -40.50
CA ARG A 158 -33.44 -36.65 -41.83
C ARG A 158 -34.77 -35.98 -42.17
N GLU A 159 -35.65 -35.88 -41.18
CA GLU A 159 -36.95 -35.17 -41.35
C GLU A 159 -36.76 -33.65 -41.64
N ALA A 160 -35.66 -33.08 -41.14
CA ALA A 160 -35.28 -31.69 -41.36
C ALA A 160 -34.27 -31.48 -42.50
N ASP A 161 -33.94 -32.56 -43.27
CA ASP A 161 -32.96 -32.56 -44.37
C ASP A 161 -31.60 -31.96 -43.99
N LEU A 162 -31.11 -32.30 -42.80
CA LEU A 162 -29.88 -31.75 -42.21
C LEU A 162 -28.74 -32.80 -42.15
N ASP A 163 -27.55 -32.38 -42.58
CA ASP A 163 -26.34 -33.19 -42.41
C ASP A 163 -25.78 -33.06 -40.98
N LEU A 164 -25.79 -34.16 -40.25
CA LEU A 164 -25.27 -34.23 -38.89
C LEU A 164 -23.76 -33.98 -38.79
N THR A 165 -23.03 -34.02 -39.91
CA THR A 165 -21.60 -33.71 -39.91
C THR A 165 -21.32 -32.21 -39.65
N SER A 166 -22.31 -31.35 -39.94
CA SER A 166 -22.24 -29.92 -39.76
C SER A 166 -22.71 -29.46 -38.35
N VAL A 167 -23.28 -30.37 -37.55
CA VAL A 167 -23.79 -30.06 -36.20
C VAL A 167 -22.75 -30.41 -35.13
N SER A 168 -22.35 -29.46 -34.33
CA SER A 168 -21.46 -29.67 -33.17
C SER A 168 -22.24 -30.30 -32.02
N GLY A 169 -21.79 -31.46 -31.51
CA GLY A 169 -22.45 -32.17 -30.41
C GLY A 169 -21.91 -31.73 -29.05
N SER A 170 -22.80 -31.33 -28.13
CA SER A 170 -22.48 -30.96 -26.73
C SER A 170 -22.49 -32.14 -25.76
N GLY A 171 -22.80 -33.34 -26.19
CA GLY A 171 -22.88 -34.53 -25.36
C GLY A 171 -21.49 -35.20 -25.10
N PRO A 172 -21.44 -36.19 -24.19
CA PRO A 172 -20.23 -36.96 -23.92
C PRO A 172 -19.62 -37.54 -25.21
N ALA A 173 -18.30 -37.42 -25.35
CA ALA A 173 -17.54 -37.79 -26.55
C ALA A 173 -18.01 -37.12 -27.86
N GLY A 174 -18.55 -35.89 -27.79
CA GLY A 174 -19.03 -35.13 -28.94
C GLY A 174 -20.37 -35.65 -29.51
N ARG A 175 -21.16 -36.35 -28.72
CA ARG A 175 -22.47 -36.85 -29.13
C ARG A 175 -23.47 -35.72 -29.34
N ILE A 176 -24.12 -35.70 -30.50
CA ILE A 176 -25.16 -34.73 -30.85
C ILE A 176 -26.43 -35.05 -30.05
N ARG A 177 -26.96 -34.07 -29.35
CA ARG A 177 -28.22 -34.12 -28.63
C ARG A 177 -29.35 -33.40 -29.39
N HIS A 178 -30.59 -33.55 -28.91
CA HIS A 178 -31.73 -32.87 -29.51
C HIS A 178 -31.59 -31.36 -29.44
N ALA A 179 -31.07 -30.83 -28.31
CA ALA A 179 -30.86 -29.40 -28.13
C ALA A 179 -29.85 -28.80 -29.13
N ASP A 180 -28.79 -29.57 -29.49
CA ASP A 180 -27.79 -29.14 -30.46
C ASP A 180 -28.39 -28.99 -31.86
N LEU A 181 -29.28 -29.97 -32.22
CA LEU A 181 -30.00 -29.94 -33.48
C LEU A 181 -31.00 -28.78 -33.52
N ASP A 182 -31.72 -28.52 -32.41
CA ASP A 182 -32.67 -27.41 -32.31
C ASP A 182 -31.97 -26.05 -32.43
N ALA A 183 -30.81 -25.89 -31.76
CA ALA A 183 -29.99 -24.70 -31.86
C ALA A 183 -29.47 -24.47 -33.29
N PHE A 184 -29.05 -25.55 -33.97
CA PHE A 184 -28.58 -25.48 -35.36
C PHE A 184 -29.72 -25.11 -36.35
N ILE A 185 -30.90 -25.66 -36.14
CA ILE A 185 -32.11 -25.31 -36.96
C ILE A 185 -32.51 -23.85 -36.71
N ALA A 186 -32.51 -23.42 -35.42
CA ALA A 186 -32.85 -22.04 -35.05
C ALA A 186 -31.85 -21.01 -35.62
N ALA A 187 -30.59 -21.44 -35.79
CA ALA A 187 -29.54 -20.62 -36.42
C ALA A 187 -29.57 -20.65 -37.95
N GLY A 188 -30.64 -21.20 -38.58
CA GLY A 188 -30.80 -21.26 -40.05
C GLY A 188 -29.76 -22.15 -40.75
N GLY A 189 -29.21 -23.17 -40.06
CA GLY A 189 -28.21 -24.07 -40.62
C GLY A 189 -26.79 -23.48 -40.70
N ALA A 190 -26.64 -22.23 -40.22
CA ALA A 190 -25.30 -21.67 -40.06
C ALA A 190 -24.59 -22.34 -38.89
N VAL A 191 -23.35 -22.77 -39.07
CA VAL A 191 -22.49 -23.21 -37.99
C VAL A 191 -22.28 -21.96 -37.10
N SER A 192 -23.03 -21.86 -36.00
CA SER A 192 -22.79 -20.89 -34.98
C SER A 192 -21.58 -21.31 -34.17
N GLY A 193 -20.44 -21.29 -34.83
CA GLY A 193 -19.19 -21.12 -34.12
C GLY A 193 -19.21 -19.70 -33.62
N ALA A 194 -19.46 -19.49 -32.30
CA ALA A 194 -19.06 -18.23 -31.69
C ALA A 194 -17.62 -17.99 -32.15
N PRO A 195 -17.31 -16.81 -32.72
CA PRO A 195 -15.94 -16.51 -33.10
C PRO A 195 -15.08 -16.78 -31.85
N PRO A 196 -13.92 -17.44 -31.98
CA PRO A 196 -13.08 -17.71 -30.86
C PRO A 196 -12.88 -16.37 -30.15
N GLN A 197 -13.30 -16.25 -28.88
CA GLN A 197 -13.07 -15.04 -28.14
C GLN A 197 -11.56 -14.85 -28.13
N SER A 198 -11.10 -13.87 -28.89
CA SER A 198 -9.70 -13.46 -28.89
C SER A 198 -9.37 -12.91 -27.50
N TYR A 199 -8.90 -13.77 -26.60
CA TYR A 199 -8.58 -13.42 -25.22
C TYR A 199 -7.32 -12.57 -25.10
N SER A 200 -6.59 -12.30 -26.19
CA SER A 200 -5.38 -11.47 -26.12
C SER A 200 -5.15 -10.69 -27.41
N THR A 201 -5.39 -9.42 -27.36
CA THR A 201 -4.66 -8.47 -28.17
C THR A 201 -3.23 -8.43 -27.67
N LYS A 202 -2.24 -8.60 -28.54
CA LYS A 202 -0.83 -8.39 -28.14
C LYS A 202 -0.72 -6.99 -27.60
N ARG A 203 -0.31 -6.87 -26.32
CA ARG A 203 0.00 -5.59 -25.70
C ARG A 203 1.45 -5.26 -26.05
N THR A 204 1.68 -4.17 -26.74
CA THR A 204 3.00 -3.72 -27.17
C THR A 204 3.40 -2.39 -26.55
N ASP A 205 2.45 -1.79 -25.81
CA ASP A 205 2.65 -0.48 -25.18
C ASP A 205 3.64 -0.60 -24.02
N THR A 206 4.61 0.27 -23.98
CA THR A 206 5.58 0.45 -22.89
C THR A 206 5.40 1.85 -22.34
N ASN A 207 5.53 1.99 -21.00
CA ASN A 207 5.52 3.27 -20.33
C ASN A 207 6.85 3.41 -19.57
N GLU A 208 7.66 4.38 -19.93
CA GLU A 208 8.91 4.72 -19.25
C GLU A 208 8.62 5.82 -18.23
N ILE A 209 8.94 5.56 -16.97
CA ILE A 209 8.73 6.49 -15.85
C ILE A 209 10.09 6.79 -15.22
N LYS A 210 10.50 8.05 -15.24
CA LYS A 210 11.73 8.50 -14.53
C LYS A 210 11.54 8.29 -13.03
N VAL A 211 12.56 7.75 -12.36
CA VAL A 211 12.59 7.60 -10.89
C VAL A 211 13.23 8.84 -10.29
N VAL A 212 12.42 9.73 -9.76
CA VAL A 212 12.83 11.05 -9.26
C VAL A 212 12.31 11.27 -7.82
N GLY A 213 12.80 12.31 -7.18
CA GLY A 213 12.34 12.76 -5.88
C GLY A 213 12.39 11.68 -4.80
N LEU A 214 11.34 11.60 -4.01
CA LEU A 214 11.25 10.63 -2.90
C LEU A 214 11.50 9.18 -3.34
N ARG A 215 11.00 8.76 -4.51
CA ARG A 215 11.22 7.38 -5.00
C ARG A 215 12.71 7.10 -5.24
N ARG A 216 13.46 8.09 -5.73
CA ARG A 216 14.92 7.97 -5.89
C ARG A 216 15.61 7.84 -4.53
N LYS A 217 15.25 8.67 -3.54
CA LYS A 217 15.79 8.59 -2.18
C LYS A 217 15.50 7.23 -1.53
N ILE A 218 14.28 6.71 -1.67
CA ILE A 218 13.93 5.37 -1.18
C ILE A 218 14.80 4.31 -1.86
N ALA A 219 15.00 4.39 -3.19
CA ALA A 219 15.82 3.43 -3.92
C ALA A 219 17.28 3.44 -3.41
N GLU A 220 17.87 4.62 -3.25
CA GLU A 220 19.22 4.80 -2.70
C GLU A 220 19.35 4.21 -1.30
N GLN A 221 18.42 4.50 -0.40
CA GLN A 221 18.42 3.96 0.97
C GLN A 221 18.26 2.43 0.99
N MET A 222 17.38 1.87 0.15
CA MET A 222 17.20 0.43 0.06
C MET A 222 18.45 -0.26 -0.51
N VAL A 223 19.09 0.33 -1.51
CA VAL A 223 20.37 -0.15 -2.06
C VAL A 223 21.45 -0.09 -0.98
N LYS A 224 21.61 1.06 -0.31
CA LYS A 224 22.57 1.22 0.79
C LYS A 224 22.38 0.12 1.85
N SER A 225 21.16 -0.02 2.38
CA SER A 225 20.84 -1.03 3.40
C SER A 225 21.14 -2.45 2.91
N LYS A 226 20.68 -2.80 1.69
CA LYS A 226 20.80 -4.19 1.22
C LYS A 226 22.22 -4.61 0.91
N PHE A 227 23.06 -3.68 0.43
CA PHE A 227 24.44 -3.99 0.05
C PHE A 227 25.46 -3.81 1.18
N SER A 228 25.20 -2.90 2.14
CA SER A 228 26.11 -2.72 3.27
C SER A 228 25.83 -3.71 4.42
N ILE A 229 24.57 -4.14 4.59
CA ILE A 229 24.18 -5.01 5.70
C ILE A 229 24.13 -6.48 5.25
N PRO A 230 24.92 -7.38 5.86
CA PRO A 230 24.78 -8.82 5.67
C PRO A 230 23.53 -9.32 6.44
N HIS A 231 22.36 -9.21 5.80
CA HIS A 231 21.11 -9.64 6.39
C HIS A 231 21.06 -11.16 6.57
N PHE A 232 20.70 -11.62 7.77
CA PHE A 232 20.14 -12.95 7.93
C PHE A 232 18.69 -12.85 8.38
N SER A 233 17.86 -13.82 8.02
CA SER A 233 16.45 -13.83 8.36
C SER A 233 16.08 -15.02 9.22
N TYR A 234 15.19 -14.79 10.19
CA TYR A 234 14.64 -15.80 11.07
C TYR A 234 13.11 -15.81 10.95
N PHE A 235 12.53 -17.00 10.80
CA PHE A 235 11.09 -17.20 10.63
C PHE A 235 10.55 -18.01 11.80
N GLU A 236 9.39 -17.60 12.31
CA GLU A 236 8.75 -18.28 13.44
C GLU A 236 7.24 -18.29 13.27
N GLU A 237 6.59 -19.39 13.66
CA GLU A 237 5.15 -19.50 13.76
C GLU A 237 4.72 -19.24 15.21
N VAL A 238 3.66 -18.43 15.38
CA VAL A 238 3.14 -18.01 16.69
C VAL A 238 1.66 -18.32 16.76
N ASP A 239 1.23 -19.03 17.80
CA ASP A 239 -0.17 -19.27 18.09
C ASP A 239 -0.80 -18.05 18.78
N VAL A 240 -1.52 -17.26 18.01
CA VAL A 240 -2.20 -16.04 18.50
C VAL A 240 -3.68 -16.26 18.85
N THR A 241 -4.09 -17.49 19.13
CA THR A 241 -5.49 -17.81 19.45
C THR A 241 -5.97 -17.07 20.69
N GLU A 242 -5.18 -17.11 21.78
CA GLU A 242 -5.52 -16.44 23.03
C GLU A 242 -5.42 -14.91 22.90
N LEU A 243 -4.42 -14.42 22.16
CA LEU A 243 -4.31 -13.01 21.84
C LEU A 243 -5.50 -12.48 21.03
N GLU A 244 -6.00 -13.26 20.10
CA GLU A 244 -7.20 -12.89 19.32
C GLU A 244 -8.47 -12.84 20.20
N LYS A 245 -8.61 -13.76 21.15
CA LYS A 245 -9.71 -13.72 22.13
C LYS A 245 -9.63 -12.45 22.98
N LEU A 246 -8.45 -12.13 23.51
CA LEU A 246 -8.23 -10.90 24.28
C LEU A 246 -8.51 -9.65 23.45
N ARG A 247 -7.97 -9.58 22.23
CA ARG A 247 -8.17 -8.47 21.31
C ARG A 247 -9.67 -8.24 21.01
N LYS A 248 -10.41 -9.32 20.73
CA LYS A 248 -11.87 -9.25 20.50
C LYS A 248 -12.61 -8.76 21.75
N HIS A 249 -12.24 -9.27 22.92
CA HIS A 249 -12.87 -8.85 24.18
C HIS A 249 -12.63 -7.35 24.44
N LEU A 250 -11.38 -6.89 24.35
CA LEU A 250 -11.06 -5.47 24.55
C LEU A 250 -11.78 -4.58 23.53
N ASN A 251 -11.87 -4.99 22.27
CA ASN A 251 -12.61 -4.24 21.25
C ASN A 251 -14.14 -4.23 21.47
N SER A 252 -14.70 -5.22 22.17
CA SER A 252 -16.14 -5.26 22.50
C SER A 252 -16.49 -4.44 23.74
N THR A 253 -15.51 -4.15 24.59
CA THR A 253 -15.70 -3.43 25.86
C THR A 253 -15.04 -2.05 25.88
N LYS A 254 -14.42 -1.63 24.78
CA LYS A 254 -13.76 -0.33 24.66
C LYS A 254 -14.76 0.82 24.75
N ASP A 255 -14.31 1.95 25.26
CA ASP A 255 -15.02 3.20 25.20
C ASP A 255 -14.98 3.82 23.79
N ASP A 256 -15.95 4.69 23.46
CA ASP A 256 -16.02 5.34 22.15
C ASP A 256 -14.78 6.19 21.80
N SER A 257 -14.10 6.73 22.81
CA SER A 257 -12.85 7.48 22.66
C SER A 257 -11.63 6.62 22.37
N GLN A 258 -11.71 5.32 22.61
CA GLN A 258 -10.59 4.40 22.43
C GLN A 258 -10.52 3.88 20.99
N PRO A 259 -9.32 3.78 20.42
CA PRO A 259 -9.15 3.27 19.07
C PRO A 259 -9.43 1.76 18.99
N LYS A 260 -9.75 1.28 17.79
CA LYS A 260 -9.86 -0.16 17.55
C LYS A 260 -8.48 -0.82 17.58
N LEU A 261 -8.31 -1.81 18.47
CA LEU A 261 -7.08 -2.58 18.58
C LEU A 261 -6.92 -3.58 17.43
N THR A 262 -5.74 -3.52 16.79
CA THR A 262 -5.21 -4.55 15.88
C THR A 262 -4.20 -5.43 16.62
N TYR A 263 -3.46 -6.30 15.92
CA TYR A 263 -2.37 -7.06 16.53
C TYR A 263 -1.13 -6.19 16.84
N LEU A 264 -0.91 -5.13 16.05
CA LEU A 264 0.32 -4.32 16.17
C LEU A 264 0.52 -3.70 17.55
N PRO A 265 -0.47 -3.05 18.20
CA PRO A 265 -0.29 -2.51 19.56
C PRO A 265 0.16 -3.58 20.58
N PHE A 266 -0.34 -4.81 20.49
CA PHE A 266 0.10 -5.90 21.37
C PHE A 266 1.55 -6.30 21.09
N ILE A 267 1.94 -6.36 19.81
CA ILE A 267 3.33 -6.65 19.42
C ILE A 267 4.25 -5.53 19.87
N MET A 268 3.84 -4.26 19.73
CA MET A 268 4.58 -3.10 20.19
C MET A 268 4.83 -3.16 21.71
N MET A 269 3.78 -3.42 22.51
CA MET A 269 3.89 -3.57 23.95
C MET A 269 4.78 -4.77 24.35
N ALA A 270 4.64 -5.90 23.65
CA ALA A 270 5.47 -7.07 23.89
C ALA A 270 6.96 -6.78 23.59
N LEU A 271 7.26 -6.13 22.47
CA LEU A 271 8.62 -5.69 22.11
C LEU A 271 9.17 -4.72 23.15
N ALA A 272 8.42 -3.70 23.54
CA ALA A 272 8.86 -2.74 24.55
C ALA A 272 9.25 -3.41 25.87
N LYS A 273 8.52 -4.47 26.23
CA LYS A 273 8.78 -5.22 27.47
C LYS A 273 10.00 -6.13 27.40
N ILE A 274 10.29 -6.74 26.25
CA ILE A 274 11.40 -7.68 26.11
C ILE A 274 12.72 -7.01 25.72
N MET A 275 12.66 -5.84 25.05
CA MET A 275 13.86 -5.13 24.54
C MET A 275 14.95 -4.87 25.60
N PRO A 276 14.66 -4.57 26.87
CA PRO A 276 15.71 -4.41 27.88
C PRO A 276 16.62 -5.64 28.05
N ASN A 277 16.14 -6.82 27.66
CA ASN A 277 16.93 -8.05 27.70
C ASN A 277 17.60 -8.40 26.35
N HIS A 278 17.40 -7.56 25.31
CA HIS A 278 17.88 -7.78 23.94
C HIS A 278 18.35 -6.47 23.31
N LEU A 279 19.15 -5.70 24.05
CA LEU A 279 19.63 -4.36 23.64
C LEU A 279 20.44 -4.40 22.35
N GLU A 280 21.10 -5.52 22.06
CA GLU A 280 21.84 -5.73 20.81
C GLU A 280 20.93 -5.70 19.56
N CYS A 281 19.62 -5.96 19.73
CA CYS A 281 18.65 -5.88 18.66
C CYS A 281 17.97 -4.50 18.57
N ASN A 282 18.08 -3.66 19.63
CA ASN A 282 17.53 -2.30 19.70
C ASN A 282 18.67 -1.28 19.57
N ALA A 283 19.33 -1.27 18.42
CA ALA A 283 20.56 -0.54 18.23
C ALA A 283 20.70 0.04 16.83
N HIS A 284 21.57 1.02 16.71
CA HIS A 284 22.08 1.54 15.43
C HIS A 284 23.54 1.17 15.26
N TYR A 285 23.95 0.90 14.05
CA TYR A 285 25.35 0.69 13.70
C TYR A 285 25.83 1.77 12.74
N ASP A 286 26.78 2.57 13.21
CA ASP A 286 27.50 3.55 12.42
C ASP A 286 28.73 2.90 11.81
N GLU A 287 28.69 2.61 10.51
CA GLU A 287 29.76 1.93 9.79
C GLU A 287 31.02 2.80 9.66
N GLU A 288 30.87 4.12 9.51
CA GLU A 288 32.00 5.04 9.32
C GLU A 288 32.83 5.17 10.59
N ARG A 289 32.13 5.22 11.75
CA ARG A 289 32.76 5.35 13.05
C ARG A 289 33.04 3.99 13.69
N ASN A 290 32.48 2.90 13.14
CA ASN A 290 32.53 1.55 13.70
C ASN A 290 31.98 1.50 15.15
N ILE A 291 30.84 2.15 15.37
CA ILE A 291 30.21 2.28 16.69
C ILE A 291 28.80 1.70 16.65
N VAL A 292 28.50 0.83 17.61
CA VAL A 292 27.14 0.37 17.91
C VAL A 292 26.57 1.20 19.04
N THR A 293 25.43 1.84 18.80
CA THR A 293 24.68 2.58 19.82
C THR A 293 23.44 1.77 20.20
N GLN A 294 23.43 1.21 21.42
CA GLN A 294 22.29 0.50 21.98
C GLN A 294 21.35 1.47 22.71
N TYR A 295 20.07 1.33 22.50
CA TYR A 295 19.04 2.21 23.06
C TYR A 295 18.27 1.52 24.18
N SER A 296 18.12 2.17 25.32
CA SER A 296 17.18 1.73 26.38
C SER A 296 15.74 2.12 26.05
N ALA A 297 15.54 3.24 25.37
CA ALA A 297 14.25 3.66 24.86
C ALA A 297 13.84 2.78 23.66
N VAL A 298 12.54 2.51 23.54
CA VAL A 298 11.99 1.70 22.44
C VAL A 298 11.18 2.59 21.52
N HIS A 299 11.80 2.99 20.41
CA HIS A 299 11.20 3.82 19.37
C HIS A 299 10.88 2.95 18.17
N LEU A 300 9.58 2.63 17.97
CA LEU A 300 9.17 1.67 16.96
C LEU A 300 8.78 2.38 15.65
N GLY A 301 9.55 2.12 14.60
CA GLY A 301 9.19 2.49 13.24
C GLY A 301 8.06 1.58 12.71
N ILE A 302 7.01 2.17 12.16
CA ILE A 302 5.86 1.43 11.62
C ILE A 302 5.79 1.63 10.11
N ALA A 303 6.24 0.63 9.34
CA ALA A 303 6.23 0.72 7.89
C ALA A 303 4.80 0.95 7.37
N THR A 304 4.58 2.10 6.75
CA THR A 304 3.28 2.60 6.31
C THR A 304 3.31 2.91 4.81
N GLN A 305 2.46 2.21 4.05
CA GLN A 305 2.28 2.48 2.62
C GLN A 305 1.46 3.76 2.43
N THR A 306 1.96 4.63 1.54
CA THR A 306 1.30 5.85 1.10
C THR A 306 1.32 5.95 -0.42
N ASP A 307 0.55 6.87 -1.01
CA ASP A 307 0.55 7.11 -2.46
C ASP A 307 1.91 7.58 -2.98
N ARG A 308 2.69 8.27 -2.13
CA ARG A 308 4.06 8.75 -2.45
C ARG A 308 5.13 7.67 -2.30
N GLY A 309 4.84 6.55 -1.62
CA GLY A 309 5.78 5.47 -1.36
C GLY A 309 5.68 4.94 0.07
N LEU A 310 6.69 4.17 0.48
CA LEU A 310 6.75 3.60 1.82
C LEU A 310 7.45 4.59 2.77
N PHE A 311 6.76 4.99 3.84
CA PHE A 311 7.30 5.74 4.96
C PHE A 311 7.39 4.89 6.21
N VAL A 312 8.27 5.28 7.12
CA VAL A 312 8.43 4.61 8.42
C VAL A 312 8.22 5.63 9.54
N PRO A 313 6.96 6.05 9.81
CA PRO A 313 6.69 6.89 10.96
C PRO A 313 7.00 6.16 12.26
N VAL A 314 7.36 6.93 13.30
CA VAL A 314 7.93 6.42 14.54
C VAL A 314 7.00 6.67 15.71
N VAL A 315 6.67 5.61 16.44
CA VAL A 315 6.04 5.69 17.76
C VAL A 315 7.16 5.71 18.80
N LYS A 316 7.38 6.86 19.41
CA LYS A 316 8.47 7.07 20.37
C LYS A 316 8.05 6.61 21.77
N HIS A 317 8.99 6.09 22.54
CA HIS A 317 8.82 5.71 23.95
C HIS A 317 7.66 4.77 24.22
N VAL A 318 7.57 3.70 23.41
CA VAL A 318 6.51 2.68 23.57
C VAL A 318 6.55 2.03 24.96
N GLU A 319 7.72 1.96 25.58
CA GLU A 319 7.93 1.45 26.94
C GLU A 319 7.20 2.26 28.03
N ALA A 320 6.84 3.51 27.72
CA ALA A 320 6.12 4.39 28.65
C ALA A 320 4.61 4.51 28.36
N MET A 321 4.09 3.74 27.40
CA MET A 321 2.69 3.78 26.96
C MET A 321 1.89 2.57 27.44
N ASP A 322 0.60 2.76 27.64
CA ASP A 322 -0.35 1.65 27.70
C ASP A 322 -0.79 1.22 26.28
N ILE A 323 -1.60 0.16 26.20
CA ILE A 323 -2.03 -0.40 24.91
C ILE A 323 -2.91 0.56 24.10
N TRP A 324 -3.72 1.39 24.77
CA TRP A 324 -4.61 2.34 24.11
C TRP A 324 -3.84 3.55 23.61
N GLN A 325 -2.91 4.05 24.41
CA GLN A 325 -1.97 5.10 24.03
C GLN A 325 -1.12 4.67 22.83
N SER A 326 -0.56 3.46 22.90
CA SER A 326 0.23 2.84 21.83
C SER A 326 -0.57 2.73 20.53
N ALA A 327 -1.85 2.29 20.62
CA ALA A 327 -2.72 2.19 19.47
C ALA A 327 -3.10 3.56 18.89
N SER A 328 -3.39 4.54 19.74
CA SER A 328 -3.73 5.92 19.34
C SER A 328 -2.55 6.58 18.64
N GLU A 329 -1.37 6.49 19.23
CA GLU A 329 -0.16 7.11 18.69
C GLU A 329 0.26 6.46 17.37
N MET A 330 0.21 5.12 17.26
CA MET A 330 0.43 4.42 16.01
C MET A 330 -0.55 4.89 14.91
N GLN A 331 -1.83 5.10 15.23
CA GLN A 331 -2.81 5.62 14.27
C GLN A 331 -2.51 7.06 13.88
N ARG A 332 -2.10 7.91 14.84
CA ARG A 332 -1.73 9.31 14.60
C ARG A 332 -0.57 9.39 13.60
N VAL A 333 0.56 8.77 13.92
CA VAL A 333 1.77 8.87 13.08
C VAL A 333 1.58 8.23 11.71
N SER A 334 0.90 7.07 11.64
CA SER A 334 0.58 6.41 10.36
C SER A 334 -0.42 7.22 9.52
N GLY A 335 -1.39 7.88 10.18
CA GLY A 335 -2.36 8.77 9.54
C GLY A 335 -1.68 10.01 8.98
N SER A 336 -0.83 10.68 9.77
CA SER A 336 -0.04 11.85 9.33
C SER A 336 0.85 11.51 8.14
N ALA A 337 1.50 10.33 8.14
CA ALA A 337 2.32 9.88 7.02
C ALA A 337 1.48 9.67 5.73
N ARG A 338 0.28 9.07 5.82
CA ARG A 338 -0.61 8.89 4.66
C ARG A 338 -1.13 10.22 4.12
N ASN A 339 -1.46 11.14 5.00
CA ASN A 339 -1.98 12.47 4.62
C ASN A 339 -0.88 13.44 4.16
N GLY A 340 0.41 13.04 4.28
CA GLY A 340 1.55 13.89 3.92
C GLY A 340 1.80 15.05 4.91
N THR A 341 1.26 14.95 6.14
CA THR A 341 1.39 15.95 7.21
C THR A 341 2.33 15.53 8.33
N ALA A 342 3.04 14.40 8.17
CA ALA A 342 4.00 13.92 9.15
C ALA A 342 5.17 14.91 9.30
N SER A 343 5.50 15.25 10.54
CA SER A 343 6.67 16.07 10.85
C SER A 343 7.97 15.25 10.65
N LEU A 344 9.10 15.93 10.55
CA LEU A 344 10.41 15.26 10.51
C LEU A 344 10.64 14.45 11.79
N ASP A 345 10.16 14.95 12.93
CA ASP A 345 10.24 14.25 14.22
C ASP A 345 9.42 12.94 14.22
N ASP A 346 8.28 12.91 13.52
CA ASP A 346 7.49 11.69 13.34
C ASP A 346 8.15 10.65 12.41
N LEU A 347 9.10 11.04 11.58
CA LEU A 347 9.71 10.20 10.55
C LEU A 347 11.15 9.77 10.88
N THR A 348 11.69 10.19 12.01
CA THR A 348 13.09 9.93 12.39
C THR A 348 13.23 9.40 13.81
N GLY A 349 14.35 8.69 14.05
CA GLY A 349 14.73 8.26 15.39
C GLY A 349 14.14 6.92 15.82
N SER A 350 13.67 6.08 14.89
CA SER A 350 13.30 4.69 15.19
C SER A 350 14.54 3.88 15.58
N THR A 351 14.39 2.98 16.56
CA THR A 351 15.44 2.07 17.01
C THR A 351 15.20 0.63 16.56
N PHE A 352 13.98 0.34 16.14
CA PHE A 352 13.54 -0.96 15.63
C PHE A 352 12.33 -0.77 14.75
N THR A 353 12.26 -1.42 13.60
CA THR A 353 11.13 -1.25 12.66
C THR A 353 10.22 -2.48 12.63
N ILE A 354 8.91 -2.25 12.55
CA ILE A 354 7.88 -3.25 12.31
C ILE A 354 7.26 -3.01 10.93
N THR A 355 7.20 -4.06 10.12
CA THR A 355 6.50 -4.03 8.82
C THR A 355 5.36 -5.03 8.79
N SER A 356 4.19 -4.62 8.30
CA SER A 356 3.03 -5.48 8.19
C SER A 356 2.18 -5.13 6.99
N LEU A 357 1.82 -6.14 6.21
CA LEU A 357 0.88 -6.01 5.09
C LEU A 357 -0.58 -6.35 5.49
N GLY A 358 -0.83 -6.53 6.78
CA GLY A 358 -2.16 -6.83 7.29
C GLY A 358 -2.78 -8.11 6.68
N ARG A 359 -4.01 -8.00 6.17
CA ARG A 359 -4.73 -9.14 5.55
C ARG A 359 -4.11 -9.61 4.23
N ASP A 360 -3.48 -8.70 3.49
CA ASP A 360 -2.87 -9.00 2.19
C ASP A 360 -1.45 -9.56 2.34
N GLY A 361 -0.94 -9.61 3.58
CA GLY A 361 0.35 -10.20 3.91
C GLY A 361 0.43 -11.69 3.54
N GLY A 362 1.59 -12.09 3.03
CA GLY A 362 1.92 -13.48 2.72
C GLY A 362 2.14 -14.33 3.98
N LEU A 363 2.82 -15.44 3.82
CA LEU A 363 3.22 -16.35 4.91
C LEU A 363 4.59 -16.01 5.48
N GLY A 364 5.40 -15.26 4.74
CA GLY A 364 6.74 -14.84 5.12
C GLY A 364 7.30 -13.86 4.09
N ALA A 365 8.28 -13.10 4.51
CA ALA A 365 9.08 -12.21 3.69
C ALA A 365 10.47 -12.08 4.32
N THR A 366 11.43 -11.55 3.57
CA THR A 366 12.74 -11.16 4.07
C THR A 366 12.81 -9.64 4.08
N PRO A 367 12.36 -8.97 5.16
CA PRO A 367 12.32 -7.52 5.20
C PRO A 367 13.74 -6.93 5.11
N ILE A 368 13.86 -5.79 4.43
CA ILE A 368 15.10 -5.02 4.37
C ILE A 368 15.15 -4.12 5.59
N ILE A 369 16.27 -4.12 6.30
CA ILE A 369 16.48 -3.34 7.53
C ILE A 369 16.43 -1.84 7.18
N ASN A 370 15.76 -1.06 8.02
CA ASN A 370 15.71 0.38 7.90
C ASN A 370 17.03 0.98 8.46
N HIS A 371 18.01 1.16 7.59
CA HIS A 371 19.32 1.71 7.99
C HIS A 371 19.18 3.06 8.72
N PRO A 372 19.84 3.32 9.87
CA PRO A 372 20.97 2.57 10.48
C PRO A 372 20.56 1.54 11.53
N GLU A 373 19.30 1.15 11.64
CA GLU A 373 18.86 0.10 12.55
C GLU A 373 19.56 -1.23 12.23
N VAL A 374 19.59 -2.13 13.22
CA VAL A 374 20.20 -3.47 13.07
C VAL A 374 19.15 -4.59 12.97
N SER A 375 17.87 -4.27 13.12
CA SER A 375 16.80 -5.27 13.19
C SER A 375 15.48 -4.75 12.62
N ILE A 376 14.71 -5.65 12.01
CA ILE A 376 13.34 -5.39 11.52
C ILE A 376 12.47 -6.63 11.72
N LEU A 377 11.20 -6.42 12.10
CA LEU A 377 10.20 -7.47 12.27
C LEU A 377 9.11 -7.37 11.21
N GLY A 378 8.89 -8.44 10.46
CA GLY A 378 7.76 -8.63 9.57
C GLY A 378 6.62 -9.39 10.25
N VAL A 379 5.43 -8.82 10.23
CA VAL A 379 4.21 -9.42 10.79
C VAL A 379 3.28 -9.82 9.65
N HIS A 380 2.98 -11.11 9.56
CA HIS A 380 2.18 -11.68 8.48
C HIS A 380 0.72 -11.92 8.89
N LYS A 381 -0.10 -12.36 7.95
CA LYS A 381 -1.52 -12.62 8.22
C LYS A 381 -1.71 -13.76 9.20
N ALA A 382 -2.58 -13.55 10.19
CA ALA A 382 -3.07 -14.61 11.05
C ALA A 382 -4.17 -15.42 10.35
N ARG A 383 -4.08 -16.75 10.36
CA ARG A 383 -5.01 -17.68 9.71
C ARG A 383 -5.35 -18.84 10.62
N GLU A 384 -6.53 -19.42 10.45
CA GLU A 384 -6.90 -20.65 11.14
C GLU A 384 -6.24 -21.84 10.48
N MET A 385 -5.64 -22.68 11.30
CA MET A 385 -4.92 -23.88 10.86
C MET A 385 -5.22 -25.05 11.81
N PRO A 386 -5.28 -26.30 11.31
CA PRO A 386 -5.27 -27.47 12.16
C PRO A 386 -3.86 -27.63 12.77
N VAL A 387 -3.78 -27.66 14.08
CA VAL A 387 -2.53 -27.83 14.83
C VAL A 387 -2.68 -29.02 15.77
N VAL A 388 -1.65 -29.82 15.92
CA VAL A 388 -1.63 -30.91 16.90
C VAL A 388 -1.21 -30.34 18.27
N GLN A 389 -2.13 -30.38 19.23
CA GLN A 389 -1.89 -29.97 20.61
C GLN A 389 -2.34 -31.12 21.53
N ASP A 390 -1.45 -31.55 22.44
CA ASP A 390 -1.69 -32.66 23.37
C ASP A 390 -2.25 -33.94 22.69
N GLY A 391 -1.74 -34.24 21.49
CA GLY A 391 -2.15 -35.40 20.70
C GLY A 391 -3.52 -35.28 20.02
N LYS A 392 -4.15 -34.11 20.04
CA LYS A 392 -5.41 -33.82 19.36
C LYS A 392 -5.22 -32.78 18.27
N ILE A 393 -6.03 -32.86 17.23
CA ILE A 393 -6.08 -31.82 16.19
C ILE A 393 -7.06 -30.76 16.64
N GLU A 394 -6.56 -29.53 16.81
CA GLU A 394 -7.35 -28.36 17.17
C GLU A 394 -7.21 -27.27 16.10
N VAL A 395 -8.26 -26.48 15.92
CA VAL A 395 -8.20 -25.27 15.08
C VAL A 395 -7.60 -24.14 15.89
N ARG A 396 -6.42 -23.69 15.49
CA ARG A 396 -5.68 -22.60 16.15
C ARG A 396 -5.45 -21.46 15.16
N ARG A 397 -5.30 -20.25 15.69
CA ARG A 397 -5.01 -19.08 14.89
C ARG A 397 -3.51 -18.82 14.88
N ILE A 398 -2.88 -19.15 13.77
CA ILE A 398 -1.42 -19.08 13.60
C ILE A 398 -1.04 -17.83 12.81
N MET A 399 -0.06 -17.11 13.28
CA MET A 399 0.55 -15.95 12.66
C MET A 399 2.04 -16.20 12.47
N ASN A 400 2.55 -15.93 11.28
CA ASN A 400 3.97 -16.01 11.03
C ASN A 400 4.64 -14.67 11.31
N LEU A 401 5.81 -14.75 11.90
CA LEU A 401 6.75 -13.65 12.04
C LEU A 401 7.97 -13.93 11.16
N SER A 402 8.48 -12.91 10.51
CA SER A 402 9.78 -12.95 9.84
C SER A 402 10.59 -11.74 10.26
N SER A 403 11.82 -11.96 10.65
CA SER A 403 12.72 -10.91 11.08
C SER A 403 13.97 -10.93 10.23
N SER A 404 14.58 -9.78 10.05
CA SER A 404 15.92 -9.67 9.49
C SER A 404 16.80 -8.90 10.47
N PHE A 405 18.05 -9.34 10.56
CA PHE A 405 19.05 -8.81 11.48
C PHE A 405 20.35 -8.54 10.72
N ASP A 406 21.10 -7.53 11.19
CA ASP A 406 22.46 -7.26 10.73
C ASP A 406 23.43 -8.25 11.40
N HIS A 407 23.94 -9.21 10.62
CA HIS A 407 24.81 -10.27 11.17
C HIS A 407 26.22 -9.78 11.57
N ARG A 408 26.50 -8.50 11.42
CA ARG A 408 27.72 -7.89 11.98
C ARG A 408 27.58 -7.59 13.47
N ILE A 409 26.31 -7.40 13.94
CA ILE A 409 25.98 -6.91 15.27
C ILE A 409 25.14 -7.92 16.05
N VAL A 410 24.19 -8.58 15.38
CA VAL A 410 23.26 -9.54 15.99
C VAL A 410 23.58 -10.94 15.51
N ASP A 411 24.00 -11.80 16.41
CA ASP A 411 24.21 -13.22 16.10
C ASP A 411 22.90 -13.98 15.98
N GLY A 412 22.93 -15.14 15.29
CA GLY A 412 21.75 -15.97 15.09
C GLY A 412 21.07 -16.38 16.41
N ALA A 413 21.85 -16.65 17.47
CA ALA A 413 21.33 -16.99 18.79
C ALA A 413 20.57 -15.81 19.43
N ASN A 414 21.09 -14.58 19.31
CA ASN A 414 20.50 -13.37 19.89
C ASN A 414 19.18 -13.01 19.16
N GLY A 415 19.19 -13.03 17.84
CA GLY A 415 17.98 -12.81 17.03
C GLY A 415 16.90 -13.85 17.31
N ALA A 416 17.27 -15.13 17.42
CA ALA A 416 16.35 -16.21 17.79
C ALA A 416 15.81 -16.00 19.22
N ALA A 417 16.63 -15.62 20.20
CA ALA A 417 16.20 -15.38 21.57
C ALA A 417 15.20 -14.23 21.68
N LEU A 418 15.38 -13.13 20.95
CA LEU A 418 14.41 -12.04 20.84
C LEU A 418 13.06 -12.56 20.32
N ILE A 419 13.06 -13.29 19.20
CA ILE A 419 11.81 -13.77 18.57
C ILE A 419 11.13 -14.84 19.44
N GLN A 420 11.86 -15.72 20.11
CA GLN A 420 11.28 -16.68 21.06
C GLN A 420 10.68 -15.97 22.29
N SER A 421 11.32 -14.91 22.79
CA SER A 421 10.77 -14.07 23.86
C SER A 421 9.47 -13.40 23.40
N LEU A 422 9.44 -12.86 22.19
CA LEU A 422 8.24 -12.26 21.59
C LEU A 422 7.13 -13.31 21.41
N LYS A 423 7.44 -14.47 20.85
CA LYS A 423 6.51 -15.60 20.70
C LYS A 423 5.84 -15.93 22.01
N LYS A 424 6.63 -16.13 23.08
CA LYS A 424 6.10 -16.42 24.42
C LYS A 424 5.10 -15.36 24.90
N MET A 425 5.37 -14.08 24.67
CA MET A 425 4.47 -12.99 25.04
C MET A 425 3.17 -13.02 24.26
N LEU A 426 3.22 -13.32 22.96
CA LEU A 426 2.05 -13.33 22.09
C LEU A 426 1.17 -14.59 22.29
N GLU A 427 1.78 -15.73 22.59
CA GLU A 427 1.08 -16.97 22.92
C GLU A 427 0.44 -16.92 24.32
N HIS A 428 1.03 -16.14 25.24
CA HIS A 428 0.54 -15.93 26.61
C HIS A 428 0.33 -14.43 26.88
N PRO A 429 -0.73 -13.80 26.31
CA PRO A 429 -0.87 -12.36 26.28
C PRO A 429 -1.00 -11.69 27.66
N ALA A 430 -1.34 -12.43 28.71
CA ALA A 430 -1.28 -11.92 30.08
C ALA A 430 0.12 -11.43 30.48
N LEU A 431 1.17 -12.05 29.95
CA LEU A 431 2.56 -11.65 30.21
C LEU A 431 2.88 -10.23 29.70
N ILE A 432 2.17 -9.74 28.71
CA ILE A 432 2.36 -8.37 28.16
C ILE A 432 2.05 -7.32 29.25
N PHE A 433 1.08 -7.59 30.11
CA PHE A 433 0.52 -6.66 31.10
C PHE A 433 1.04 -6.88 32.53
N MET A 434 1.80 -7.94 32.77
CA MET A 434 2.45 -8.22 34.06
C MET A 434 3.80 -7.54 34.18
#